data_3c531d5e7554dededc07b035fe5b21fd
#
_entry.id   3c531d5e7554dededc07b035fe5b21fd
#
_cell.length_a   1.000
_cell.length_b   1.000
_cell.length_c   1.000
_cell.angle_alpha   90.00
_cell.angle_beta   90.00
_cell.angle_gamma   90.00
#
_symmetry.space_group_name_H-M   'P 1'
#
loop_
_entity.id
_entity.type
_entity.pdbx_description
1 polymer ?
#
loop_
_entity_poly.entity_id
_entity_poly.type
_entity_poly.pdbx_seq_one_letter_code
_entity_poly.pdbx_strand_id
1 'polypeptide(L)'
;MTEFTSDTKTIPHNKERVFGMLSNLSNLEGMKDLIPQDKLKDFSFDNDSCSFCVDPIGKITFRIVEREPHKTIKFTTLHSPVPLNVWIQLKQVAENDTRMRLTLRAELSPFLKPMVTKPLQDALEKISATLATLPY
;
A
#
# COMPACT_ATOMS: atom_id res chain seq x y z
N MET A 1 -9.34 -17.55 -1.07
CA MET A 1 -8.72 -16.23 -0.84
C MET A 1 -8.44 -15.57 -2.18
N THR A 2 -8.79 -14.31 -2.33
CA THR A 2 -8.60 -13.57 -3.57
C THR A 2 -7.32 -12.74 -3.49
N GLU A 3 -6.49 -12.80 -4.54
CA GLU A 3 -5.23 -12.06 -4.59
C GLU A 3 -5.25 -11.03 -5.72
N PHE A 4 -4.74 -9.84 -5.40
CA PHE A 4 -4.57 -8.75 -6.35
C PHE A 4 -3.10 -8.34 -6.35
N THR A 5 -2.55 -8.01 -7.52
CA THR A 5 -1.19 -7.48 -7.63
C THR A 5 -1.21 -6.20 -8.45
N SER A 6 -0.39 -5.24 -8.04
CA SER A 6 -0.18 -4.02 -8.84
C SER A 6 0.81 -4.30 -9.95
N ASP A 7 0.86 -3.39 -10.93
CA ASP A 7 1.96 -3.37 -11.87
C ASP A 7 3.27 -3.11 -11.13
N THR A 8 4.37 -3.60 -11.66
CA THR A 8 5.71 -3.32 -11.13
C THR A 8 6.06 -1.88 -11.45
N LYS A 9 6.41 -1.10 -10.42
CA LYS A 9 6.78 0.31 -10.55
C LYS A 9 8.28 0.47 -10.38
N THR A 10 8.85 1.44 -11.09
CA THR A 10 10.27 1.80 -10.97
C THR A 10 10.40 3.01 -10.06
N ILE A 11 11.27 2.90 -9.04
CA ILE A 11 11.59 3.98 -8.13
C ILE A 11 13.07 4.33 -8.33
N PRO A 12 13.41 5.59 -8.71
CA PRO A 12 14.80 5.97 -9.02
C PRO A 12 15.64 6.24 -7.76
N HIS A 13 15.61 5.27 -6.82
CA HIS A 13 16.35 5.34 -5.56
C HIS A 13 16.76 3.92 -5.17
N ASN A 14 17.75 3.78 -4.27
CA ASN A 14 18.17 2.47 -3.79
C ASN A 14 17.15 1.88 -2.81
N LYS A 15 17.22 0.57 -2.59
CA LYS A 15 16.25 -0.16 -1.76
C LYS A 15 16.29 0.26 -0.30
N GLU A 16 17.46 0.63 0.21
CA GLU A 16 17.62 1.08 1.61
C GLU A 16 16.83 2.36 1.84
N ARG A 17 16.88 3.27 0.90
CA ARG A 17 16.17 4.55 0.97
C ARG A 17 14.66 4.37 0.88
N VAL A 18 14.23 3.54 -0.08
CA VAL A 18 12.80 3.24 -0.26
C VAL A 18 12.25 2.52 0.98
N PHE A 19 12.94 1.50 1.45
CA PHE A 19 12.53 0.75 2.63
C PHE A 19 12.48 1.65 3.87
N GLY A 20 13.52 2.48 4.08
CA GLY A 20 13.57 3.38 5.22
C GLY A 20 12.40 4.35 5.27
N MET A 21 11.98 4.86 4.11
CA MET A 21 10.83 5.75 4.00
C MET A 21 9.52 5.01 4.31
N LEU A 22 9.31 3.86 3.70
CA LEU A 22 8.04 3.14 3.77
C LEU A 22 7.88 2.29 5.04
N SER A 23 8.97 1.95 5.72
CA SER A 23 8.90 1.16 6.95
C SER A 23 8.51 1.97 8.18
N ASN A 24 8.51 3.30 8.07
CA ASN A 24 7.99 4.20 9.08
C ASN A 24 6.98 5.12 8.42
N LEU A 25 5.71 4.81 8.58
CA LEU A 25 4.63 5.49 7.87
C LEU A 25 4.43 6.94 8.31
N SER A 26 4.99 7.35 9.46
CA SER A 26 4.95 8.75 9.86
C SER A 26 5.67 9.65 8.86
N ASN A 27 6.61 9.12 8.08
CA ASN A 27 7.26 9.86 7.01
C ASN A 27 6.28 10.31 5.93
N LEU A 28 5.16 9.61 5.78
CA LEU A 28 4.15 9.93 4.77
C LEU A 28 3.18 11.01 5.24
N GLU A 29 3.12 11.28 6.54
CA GLU A 29 2.23 12.31 7.08
C GLU A 29 2.53 13.69 6.49
N GLY A 30 3.81 14.03 6.34
CA GLY A 30 4.23 15.29 5.72
C GLY A 30 4.06 15.34 4.21
N MET A 31 3.68 14.22 3.60
CA MET A 31 3.51 14.10 2.14
C MET A 31 2.06 13.90 1.72
N LYS A 32 1.12 14.08 2.64
CA LYS A 32 -0.32 13.89 2.35
C LYS A 32 -0.79 14.68 1.14
N ASP A 33 -0.28 15.90 0.97
CA ASP A 33 -0.70 16.77 -0.12
C ASP A 33 -0.26 16.25 -1.50
N LEU A 34 0.70 15.32 -1.53
CA LEU A 34 1.16 14.69 -2.76
C LEU A 34 0.31 13.48 -3.16
N ILE A 35 -0.59 13.03 -2.28
CA ILE A 35 -1.44 11.87 -2.52
C ILE A 35 -2.75 12.33 -3.16
N PRO A 36 -3.11 11.83 -4.36
CA PRO A 36 -4.39 12.18 -4.97
C PRO A 36 -5.56 11.73 -4.10
N GLN A 37 -6.53 12.63 -3.87
CA GLN A 37 -7.67 12.35 -3.01
C GLN A 37 -8.98 12.31 -3.81
N ASP A 38 -9.04 11.53 -4.86
CA ASP A 38 -10.27 11.36 -5.63
C ASP A 38 -11.08 10.15 -5.13
N LYS A 39 -10.52 8.95 -5.13
CA LYS A 39 -11.17 7.74 -4.62
C LYS A 39 -10.67 7.30 -3.26
N LEU A 40 -9.50 7.75 -2.86
CA LEU A 40 -8.89 7.46 -1.57
C LEU A 40 -8.87 8.75 -0.77
N LYS A 41 -9.50 8.77 0.41
CA LYS A 41 -9.72 9.98 1.20
C LYS A 41 -9.32 9.79 2.66
N ASP A 42 -9.15 10.93 3.35
CA ASP A 42 -8.97 10.96 4.81
C ASP A 42 -7.77 10.17 5.28
N PHE A 43 -6.64 10.34 4.60
CA PHE A 43 -5.39 9.69 4.99
C PHE A 43 -4.91 10.13 6.35
N SER A 44 -4.49 9.16 7.17
CA SER A 44 -3.86 9.39 8.46
C SER A 44 -2.72 8.39 8.62
N PHE A 45 -1.56 8.87 9.08
CA PHE A 45 -0.37 8.05 9.20
C PHE A 45 0.23 8.13 10.59
N ASP A 46 0.70 6.99 11.08
CA ASP A 46 1.43 6.80 12.32
C ASP A 46 2.75 6.11 11.97
N ASN A 47 3.58 5.79 12.96
CA ASN A 47 4.83 5.05 12.70
C ASN A 47 4.55 3.68 12.06
N ASP A 48 3.55 2.96 12.57
CA ASP A 48 3.26 1.58 12.19
C ASP A 48 1.92 1.38 11.52
N SER A 49 1.12 2.43 11.34
CA SER A 49 -0.23 2.28 10.81
C SER A 49 -0.62 3.42 9.89
N CYS A 50 -1.59 3.15 9.05
CA CYS A 50 -2.22 4.17 8.21
C CYS A 50 -3.70 3.85 8.07
N SER A 51 -4.50 4.90 7.89
CA SER A 51 -5.93 4.78 7.67
C SER A 51 -6.34 5.62 6.47
N PHE A 52 -7.33 5.16 5.75
CA PHE A 52 -7.95 5.94 4.68
C PHE A 52 -9.31 5.35 4.35
N CYS A 53 -10.12 6.11 3.61
CA CYS A 53 -11.44 5.66 3.18
C CYS A 53 -11.41 5.27 1.71
N VAL A 54 -12.01 4.12 1.41
CA VAL A 54 -12.15 3.59 0.04
C VAL A 54 -13.63 3.32 -0.21
N ASP A 55 -14.24 4.02 -1.16
CA ASP A 55 -15.62 3.76 -1.54
C ASP A 55 -15.72 2.46 -2.38
N PRO A 56 -16.69 1.60 -2.18
CA PRO A 56 -17.76 1.63 -1.18
C PRO A 56 -17.43 0.91 0.13
N ILE A 57 -16.18 0.52 0.35
CA ILE A 57 -15.76 -0.31 1.49
C ILE A 57 -15.82 0.48 2.81
N GLY A 58 -15.47 1.75 2.77
CA GLY A 58 -15.41 2.61 3.95
C GLY A 58 -13.99 2.77 4.49
N LYS A 59 -13.87 3.09 5.76
CA LYS A 59 -12.57 3.32 6.39
C LYS A 59 -11.81 2.02 6.61
N ILE A 60 -10.57 1.99 6.16
CA ILE A 60 -9.66 0.85 6.34
C ILE A 60 -8.43 1.35 7.09
N THR A 61 -8.03 0.62 8.13
CA THR A 61 -6.81 0.88 8.88
C THR A 61 -5.87 -0.31 8.70
N PHE A 62 -4.65 -0.01 8.23
CA PHE A 62 -3.58 -1.00 8.08
C PHE A 62 -2.52 -0.79 9.14
N ARG A 63 -1.94 -1.90 9.60
CA ARG A 63 -0.82 -1.88 10.51
C ARG A 63 0.31 -2.73 9.95
N ILE A 64 1.54 -2.24 10.05
CA ILE A 64 2.73 -3.02 9.71
C ILE A 64 2.90 -4.11 10.75
N VAL A 65 2.93 -5.37 10.32
CA VAL A 65 3.11 -6.54 11.20
C VAL A 65 4.42 -7.26 10.96
N GLU A 66 5.08 -6.99 9.84
CA GLU A 66 6.35 -7.62 9.52
C GLU A 66 7.18 -6.70 8.64
N ARG A 67 8.46 -6.57 8.96
CA ARG A 67 9.44 -5.83 8.16
C ARG A 67 10.61 -6.77 7.87
N GLU A 68 10.76 -7.13 6.60
CA GLU A 68 11.94 -7.84 6.12
C GLU A 68 12.86 -6.80 5.48
N PRO A 69 13.99 -6.43 6.13
CA PRO A 69 14.81 -5.30 5.70
C PRO A 69 15.15 -5.30 4.21
N HIS A 70 14.84 -4.19 3.57
CA HIS A 70 15.13 -3.91 2.16
C HIS A 70 14.43 -4.82 1.15
N LYS A 71 13.48 -5.66 1.60
CA LYS A 71 12.77 -6.61 0.73
C LYS A 71 11.27 -6.47 0.78
N THR A 72 10.68 -6.57 1.97
CA THR A 72 9.22 -6.68 2.11
C THR A 72 8.73 -5.98 3.36
N ILE A 73 7.57 -5.32 3.23
CA ILE A 73 6.82 -4.79 4.36
C ILE A 73 5.44 -5.38 4.28
N LYS A 74 4.99 -6.06 5.34
CA LYS A 74 3.67 -6.68 5.40
C LYS A 74 2.74 -5.87 6.29
N PHE A 75 1.54 -5.63 5.78
CA PHE A 75 0.46 -4.93 6.47
C PHE A 75 -0.72 -5.85 6.67
N THR A 76 -1.44 -5.66 7.78
CA THR A 76 -2.74 -6.31 7.98
C THR A 76 -3.75 -5.27 8.43
N THR A 77 -5.04 -5.52 8.16
CA THR A 77 -6.11 -4.60 8.55
C THR A 77 -6.46 -4.76 10.02
N LEU A 78 -6.84 -3.63 10.64
CA LEU A 78 -7.42 -3.56 11.98
C LEU A 78 -8.86 -3.10 11.83
N HIS A 79 -9.81 -3.82 12.44
CA HIS A 79 -11.23 -3.43 12.47
C HIS A 79 -11.82 -3.09 11.10
N SER A 80 -11.39 -3.81 10.06
CA SER A 80 -11.92 -3.62 8.72
C SER A 80 -13.15 -4.51 8.50
N PRO A 81 -14.15 -4.03 7.75
CA PRO A 81 -15.27 -4.88 7.34
C PRO A 81 -14.81 -6.01 6.40
N VAL A 82 -13.68 -5.84 5.73
CA VAL A 82 -13.07 -6.86 4.87
C VAL A 82 -11.63 -7.10 5.34
N PRO A 83 -11.29 -8.29 5.85
CA PRO A 83 -9.91 -8.58 6.24
C PRO A 83 -8.98 -8.59 5.03
N LEU A 84 -7.92 -7.77 5.09
CA LEU A 84 -6.95 -7.63 4.01
C LEU A 84 -5.53 -7.79 4.55
N ASN A 85 -4.65 -8.36 3.72
CA ASN A 85 -3.21 -8.35 3.93
C ASN A 85 -2.55 -7.76 2.71
N VAL A 86 -1.58 -6.88 2.91
CA VAL A 86 -0.86 -6.22 1.83
C VAL A 86 0.63 -6.38 2.05
N TRP A 87 1.35 -6.65 0.96
CA TRP A 87 2.81 -6.72 0.95
C TRP A 87 3.35 -5.67 0.00
N ILE A 88 4.30 -4.87 0.46
CA ILE A 88 5.13 -4.04 -0.41
C ILE A 88 6.41 -4.83 -0.66
N GLN A 89 6.66 -5.19 -1.90
CA GLN A 89 7.81 -6.00 -2.30
C GLN A 89 8.79 -5.13 -3.08
N LEU A 90 10.07 -5.16 -2.66
CA LEU A 90 11.13 -4.36 -3.25
C LEU A 90 12.22 -5.25 -3.83
N LYS A 91 12.72 -4.88 -5.01
CA LYS A 91 13.86 -5.53 -5.64
C LYS A 91 14.73 -4.49 -6.31
N GLN A 92 15.95 -4.31 -5.84
CA GLN A 92 16.89 -3.40 -6.48
C GLN A 92 17.55 -4.09 -7.68
N VAL A 93 17.48 -3.45 -8.83
CA VAL A 93 18.04 -3.96 -10.08
C VAL A 93 19.27 -3.17 -10.54
N ALA A 94 19.48 -1.97 -10.00
CA ALA A 94 20.64 -1.12 -10.26
C ALA A 94 20.83 -0.18 -9.07
N GLU A 95 21.91 0.60 -9.06
CA GLU A 95 22.29 1.44 -7.93
C GLU A 95 21.16 2.38 -7.48
N ASN A 96 20.49 3.04 -8.42
CA ASN A 96 19.37 3.93 -8.13
C ASN A 96 18.11 3.47 -8.89
N ASP A 97 17.84 2.18 -8.89
CA ASP A 97 16.68 1.61 -9.58
C ASP A 97 16.14 0.45 -8.75
N THR A 98 15.10 0.73 -8.01
CA THR A 98 14.37 -0.26 -7.21
C THR A 98 13.02 -0.51 -7.84
N ARG A 99 12.67 -1.77 -8.02
CA ARG A 99 11.35 -2.18 -8.50
C ARG A 99 10.46 -2.47 -7.31
N MET A 100 9.23 -1.97 -7.38
CA MET A 100 8.24 -2.15 -6.33
C MET A 100 6.98 -2.76 -6.89
N ARG A 101 6.43 -3.73 -6.17
CA ARG A 101 5.14 -4.31 -6.47
C ARG A 101 4.35 -4.46 -5.19
N LEU A 102 3.06 -4.19 -5.25
CA LEU A 102 2.16 -4.42 -4.14
C LEU A 102 1.35 -5.68 -4.40
N THR A 103 1.17 -6.50 -3.37
CA THR A 103 0.30 -7.67 -3.40
C THR A 103 -0.71 -7.52 -2.29
N LEU A 104 -2.00 -7.75 -2.61
CA LEU A 104 -3.09 -7.68 -1.65
C LEU A 104 -3.83 -9.00 -1.67
N ARG A 105 -4.08 -9.58 -0.49
CA ARG A 105 -4.93 -10.75 -0.34
C ARG A 105 -6.13 -10.39 0.51
N ALA A 106 -7.31 -10.79 0.05
CA ALA A 106 -8.57 -10.51 0.70
C ALA A 106 -9.38 -11.77 0.90
N GLU A 107 -9.98 -11.92 2.08
CA GLU A 107 -10.96 -12.96 2.33
C GLU A 107 -12.34 -12.41 1.95
N LEU A 108 -12.78 -12.71 0.73
CA LEU A 108 -14.03 -12.21 0.20
C LEU A 108 -15.04 -13.35 0.08
N SER A 109 -16.24 -13.15 0.65
CA SER A 109 -17.34 -14.05 0.38
C SER A 109 -17.74 -13.95 -1.09
N PRO A 110 -18.35 -15.01 -1.67
CA PRO A 110 -18.84 -14.92 -3.05
C PRO A 110 -19.84 -13.80 -3.26
N PHE A 111 -20.50 -13.36 -2.19
CA PHE A 111 -21.46 -12.27 -2.21
C PHE A 111 -20.79 -10.91 -2.34
N LEU A 112 -19.68 -10.69 -1.61
CA LEU A 112 -18.96 -9.41 -1.61
C LEU A 112 -17.99 -9.26 -2.77
N LYS A 113 -17.46 -10.37 -3.27
CA LYS A 113 -16.42 -10.36 -4.29
C LYS A 113 -16.72 -9.47 -5.50
N PRO A 114 -17.90 -9.59 -6.14
CA PRO A 114 -18.18 -8.74 -7.30
C PRO A 114 -18.31 -7.25 -6.97
N MET A 115 -18.62 -6.91 -5.71
CA MET A 115 -18.80 -5.53 -5.28
C MET A 115 -17.48 -4.82 -4.99
N VAL A 116 -16.46 -5.55 -4.53
CA VAL A 116 -15.22 -4.94 -4.03
C VAL A 116 -14.00 -5.23 -4.89
N THR A 117 -14.08 -6.14 -5.85
CA THR A 117 -12.93 -6.51 -6.69
C THR A 117 -12.34 -5.31 -7.42
N LYS A 118 -13.16 -4.55 -8.13
CA LYS A 118 -12.69 -3.39 -8.87
C LYS A 118 -12.20 -2.26 -7.96
N PRO A 119 -12.94 -1.87 -6.90
CA PRO A 119 -12.44 -0.86 -5.97
C PRO A 119 -11.11 -1.23 -5.33
N LEU A 120 -10.91 -2.49 -4.95
CA LEU A 120 -9.64 -2.93 -4.37
C LEU A 120 -8.50 -2.89 -5.37
N GLN A 121 -8.72 -3.36 -6.60
CA GLN A 121 -7.70 -3.30 -7.65
C GLN A 121 -7.34 -1.86 -8.00
N ASP A 122 -8.33 -0.99 -8.14
CA ASP A 122 -8.11 0.42 -8.44
C ASP A 122 -7.35 1.13 -7.32
N ALA A 123 -7.70 0.84 -6.06
CA ALA A 123 -7.00 1.40 -4.90
C ALA A 123 -5.54 0.94 -4.87
N LEU A 124 -5.29 -0.35 -5.13
CA LEU A 124 -3.95 -0.91 -5.15
C LEU A 124 -3.08 -0.24 -6.22
N GLU A 125 -3.63 -0.06 -7.43
CA GLU A 125 -2.92 0.61 -8.52
C GLU A 125 -2.62 2.08 -8.20
N LYS A 126 -3.58 2.80 -7.62
CA LYS A 126 -3.38 4.19 -7.23
C LYS A 126 -2.33 4.35 -6.14
N ILE A 127 -2.37 3.49 -5.14
CA ILE A 127 -1.38 3.51 -4.06
C ILE A 127 0.00 3.22 -4.62
N SER A 128 0.15 2.19 -5.46
CA SER A 128 1.45 1.85 -6.02
C SER A 128 2.01 2.97 -6.91
N ALA A 129 1.16 3.59 -7.73
CA ALA A 129 1.55 4.71 -8.58
C ALA A 129 2.00 5.91 -7.75
N THR A 130 1.28 6.22 -6.67
CA THR A 130 1.62 7.32 -5.78
C THR A 130 2.95 7.07 -5.07
N LEU A 131 3.13 5.87 -4.51
CA LEU A 131 4.38 5.51 -3.83
C LEU A 131 5.59 5.56 -4.76
N ALA A 132 5.39 5.26 -6.05
CA ALA A 132 6.47 5.31 -7.04
C ALA A 132 6.94 6.74 -7.34
N THR A 133 6.13 7.74 -7.04
CA THR A 133 6.43 9.15 -7.34
C THR A 133 6.90 9.96 -6.13
N LEU A 134 6.98 9.37 -4.94
CA LEU A 134 7.39 10.06 -3.74
C LEU A 134 8.88 10.43 -3.78
N PRO A 135 9.28 11.55 -3.15
CA PRO A 135 10.69 11.97 -3.09
C PRO A 135 11.45 11.20 -1.99
N TYR A 136 11.83 10.02 -2.29
CA TYR A 136 12.57 9.15 -1.35
C TYR A 136 13.94 9.67 -0.93
#